data_a5d3a2409267b2644da7d3351175e3d4
#
_entry.id   a5d3a2409267b2644da7d3351175e3d4
#
_cell.length_a   1.000
_cell.length_b   1.000
_cell.length_c   1.000
_cell.angle_alpha   90.00
_cell.angle_beta   90.00
_cell.angle_gamma   90.00
#
_symmetry.space_group_name_H-M   'P 1'
#
loop_
_entity.id
_entity.type
_entity.pdbx_description
1 polymer ?
#
loop_
_entity_poly.entity_id
_entity_poly.type
_entity_poly.pdbx_seq_one_letter_code
_entity_poly.pdbx_strand_id
1 'polypeptide(L)'
;MVFYVDNRGNEPVKDFILGQSNSAIAEIIHVLRLLREFNITLGMPYVDKIGPASIRELRIKHGSDIYRIFFFAHTGRKFVLLHAIKKKRSKISQNDIRLAIDRMNDYKARC
;
A
#
# COMPACT_ATOMS: atom_id res chain seq x y z
N MET A 1 -9.07 -7.63 -0.10
CA MET A 1 -8.12 -6.54 -0.40
C MET A 1 -8.72 -5.65 -1.48
N VAL A 2 -8.68 -4.35 -1.29
CA VAL A 2 -9.35 -3.39 -2.15
C VAL A 2 -8.36 -2.35 -2.63
N PHE A 3 -8.37 -2.06 -3.93
CA PHE A 3 -7.62 -0.92 -4.47
C PHE A 3 -8.46 0.34 -4.33
N TYR A 4 -7.87 1.39 -3.77
CA TYR A 4 -8.52 2.68 -3.74
C TYR A 4 -8.82 3.14 -5.17
N VAL A 5 -10.03 3.63 -5.38
CA VAL A 5 -10.48 4.19 -6.67
C VAL A 5 -10.77 5.66 -6.45
N ASP A 6 -10.18 6.53 -7.26
CA ASP A 6 -10.40 7.96 -7.15
C ASP A 6 -11.73 8.37 -7.80
N ASN A 7 -12.06 9.67 -7.73
CA ASN A 7 -13.33 10.16 -8.26
C ASN A 7 -13.43 10.15 -9.79
N ARG A 8 -12.32 9.85 -10.48
CA ARG A 8 -12.28 9.69 -11.94
C ARG A 8 -12.31 8.23 -12.37
N GLY A 9 -12.38 7.31 -11.42
CA GLY A 9 -12.36 5.88 -11.70
C GLY A 9 -10.98 5.28 -11.83
N ASN A 10 -9.92 6.03 -11.53
CA ASN A 10 -8.55 5.51 -11.58
C ASN A 10 -8.22 4.72 -10.34
N GLU A 11 -7.42 3.67 -10.51
CA GLU A 11 -6.93 2.82 -9.43
C GLU A 11 -5.42 3.00 -9.31
N PRO A 12 -4.94 4.03 -8.58
CA PRO A 12 -3.53 4.41 -8.64
C PRO A 12 -2.56 3.32 -8.18
N VAL A 13 -2.90 2.52 -7.17
CA VAL A 13 -2.02 1.44 -6.73
C VAL A 13 -1.97 0.32 -7.75
N LYS A 14 -3.11 -0.08 -8.31
CA LYS A 14 -3.15 -1.10 -9.34
C LYS A 14 -2.38 -0.65 -10.58
N ASP A 15 -2.56 0.58 -11.00
CA ASP A 15 -1.85 1.14 -12.16
C ASP A 15 -0.35 1.17 -11.90
N PHE A 16 0.08 1.55 -10.69
CA PHE A 16 1.48 1.52 -10.30
C PHE A 16 2.06 0.12 -10.43
N ILE A 17 1.38 -0.89 -9.89
CA ILE A 17 1.86 -2.28 -9.91
C ILE A 17 2.00 -2.77 -11.35
N LEU A 18 0.98 -2.54 -12.18
CA LEU A 18 0.99 -3.01 -13.57
C LEU A 18 2.06 -2.32 -14.42
N GLY A 19 2.58 -1.18 -13.98
CA GLY A 19 3.66 -0.48 -14.67
C GLY A 19 5.06 -1.02 -14.34
N GLN A 20 5.18 -2.02 -13.46
CA GLN A 20 6.47 -2.58 -13.08
C GLN A 20 6.86 -3.76 -13.98
N SER A 21 8.09 -4.26 -13.82
CA SER A 21 8.53 -5.45 -14.54
C SER A 21 7.74 -6.69 -14.11
N ASN A 22 7.69 -7.72 -14.95
CA ASN A 22 6.96 -8.93 -14.64
C ASN A 22 7.44 -9.59 -13.34
N SER A 23 8.76 -9.61 -13.12
CA SER A 23 9.31 -10.19 -11.90
C SER A 23 8.96 -9.36 -10.66
N ALA A 24 8.95 -8.03 -10.79
CA ALA A 24 8.54 -7.15 -9.70
C ALA A 24 7.05 -7.32 -9.38
N ILE A 25 6.21 -7.40 -10.40
CA ILE A 25 4.77 -7.64 -10.22
C ILE A 25 4.55 -8.95 -9.44
N ALA A 26 5.25 -10.01 -9.82
CA ALA A 26 5.12 -11.30 -9.15
C ALA A 26 5.49 -11.21 -7.67
N GLU A 27 6.57 -10.49 -7.35
CA GLU A 27 6.99 -10.33 -5.96
C GLU A 27 5.99 -9.48 -5.17
N ILE A 28 5.48 -8.40 -5.76
CA ILE A 28 4.47 -7.57 -5.11
C ILE A 28 3.22 -8.39 -4.80
N ILE A 29 2.75 -9.16 -5.77
CA ILE A 29 1.56 -10.01 -5.57
C ILE A 29 1.82 -11.06 -4.49
N HIS A 30 3.02 -11.64 -4.45
CA HIS A 30 3.38 -12.60 -3.41
C HIS A 30 3.24 -11.99 -2.02
N VAL A 31 3.78 -10.79 -1.81
CA VAL A 31 3.72 -10.13 -0.50
C VAL A 31 2.29 -9.69 -0.16
N LEU A 32 1.51 -9.25 -1.16
CA LEU A 32 0.09 -8.95 -0.94
C LEU A 32 -0.70 -10.18 -0.49
N ARG A 33 -0.36 -11.36 -1.02
CA ARG A 33 -0.98 -12.61 -0.58
C ARG A 33 -0.60 -12.93 0.86
N LEU A 34 0.65 -12.67 1.25
CA LEU A 34 1.07 -12.84 2.65
C LEU A 34 0.27 -11.94 3.58
N LEU A 35 0.07 -10.68 3.19
CA LEU A 35 -0.74 -9.77 3.98
C LEU A 35 -2.17 -10.26 4.12
N ARG A 36 -2.75 -10.76 3.04
CA ARG A 36 -4.12 -11.30 3.07
C ARG A 36 -4.23 -12.51 3.99
N GLU A 37 -3.21 -13.39 3.96
CA GLU A 37 -3.23 -14.63 4.74
C GLU A 37 -2.95 -14.38 6.23
N PHE A 38 -1.91 -13.60 6.53
CA PHE A 38 -1.47 -13.38 7.91
C PHE A 38 -2.06 -12.14 8.57
N ASN A 39 -2.74 -11.30 7.79
CA ASN A 39 -3.38 -10.10 8.29
C ASN A 39 -2.33 -9.15 8.88
N ILE A 40 -2.73 -8.31 9.85
CA ILE A 40 -1.82 -7.37 10.50
C ILE A 40 -0.74 -8.06 11.35
N THR A 41 -0.90 -9.35 11.62
CA THR A 41 0.11 -10.12 12.34
C THR A 41 1.36 -10.38 11.53
N LEU A 42 1.37 -10.06 10.20
CA LEU A 42 2.53 -10.24 9.37
C LEU A 42 3.76 -9.51 9.90
N GLY A 43 3.59 -8.27 10.35
CA GLY A 43 4.64 -7.52 11.03
C GLY A 43 5.89 -7.26 10.20
N MET A 44 6.95 -6.83 10.89
CA MET A 44 8.24 -6.57 10.27
C MET A 44 8.87 -7.85 9.72
N PRO A 45 9.64 -7.79 8.60
CA PRO A 45 10.01 -6.57 7.88
C PRO A 45 8.98 -6.07 6.86
N TYR A 46 7.86 -6.78 6.73
CA TYR A 46 6.91 -6.50 5.66
C TYR A 46 5.95 -5.35 5.98
N VAL A 47 5.50 -5.24 7.23
CA VAL A 47 4.48 -4.25 7.63
C VAL A 47 5.02 -3.36 8.74
N ASP A 48 4.85 -2.06 8.56
CA ASP A 48 5.22 -1.06 9.57
C ASP A 48 4.15 0.02 9.64
N LYS A 49 4.00 0.62 10.82
CA LYS A 49 3.06 1.70 11.03
C LYS A 49 3.71 3.03 10.64
N ILE A 50 3.01 3.85 9.86
CA ILE A 50 3.51 5.15 9.44
C ILE A 50 2.50 6.25 9.71
N GLY A 51 3.03 7.43 10.07
CA GLY A 51 2.21 8.61 10.28
C GLY A 51 1.29 8.54 11.49
N PRO A 52 0.49 9.57 11.72
CA PRO A 52 -0.38 9.67 12.90
C PRO A 52 -1.70 8.92 12.76
N ALA A 53 -2.07 8.52 11.54
CA ALA A 53 -3.32 7.81 11.27
C ALA A 53 -3.12 6.30 11.33
N SER A 54 -4.20 5.54 11.10
CA SER A 54 -4.14 4.06 11.08
C SER A 54 -3.54 3.51 9.80
N ILE A 55 -2.66 4.26 9.16
CA ILE A 55 -2.02 3.85 7.92
C ILE A 55 -0.79 3.04 8.23
N ARG A 56 -0.61 1.97 7.46
CA ARG A 56 0.53 1.09 7.54
C ARG A 56 1.22 1.02 6.19
N GLU A 57 2.48 0.68 6.21
CA GLU A 57 3.31 0.48 5.02
C GLU A 57 3.54 -1.01 4.83
N LEU A 58 3.29 -1.49 3.62
CA LEU A 58 3.73 -2.81 3.19
C LEU A 58 5.02 -2.63 2.39
N ARG A 59 6.08 -3.27 2.82
CA ARG A 59 7.41 -3.11 2.25
C ARG A 59 7.81 -4.35 1.46
N ILE A 60 8.16 -4.17 0.19
CA ILE A 60 8.48 -5.28 -0.72
C ILE A 60 9.84 -4.99 -1.34
N LYS A 61 10.81 -5.86 -1.08
CA LYS A 61 12.13 -5.77 -1.68
C LYS A 61 12.19 -6.58 -2.96
N HIS A 62 12.76 -5.98 -4.01
CA HIS A 62 13.02 -6.66 -5.27
C HIS A 62 14.32 -6.13 -5.86
N GLY A 63 15.38 -6.94 -5.82
CA GLY A 63 16.71 -6.48 -6.19
C GLY A 63 17.17 -5.35 -5.27
N SER A 64 17.59 -4.23 -5.85
CA SER A 64 17.98 -3.04 -5.10
C SER A 64 16.82 -2.10 -4.83
N ASP A 65 15.63 -2.41 -5.35
CA ASP A 65 14.46 -1.56 -5.21
C ASP A 65 13.64 -1.93 -4.00
N ILE A 66 12.97 -0.93 -3.42
CA ILE A 66 12.00 -1.13 -2.35
C ILE A 66 10.69 -0.52 -2.81
N TYR A 67 9.66 -1.38 -2.93
CA TYR A 67 8.30 -0.95 -3.20
C TYR A 67 7.58 -0.79 -1.88
N ARG A 68 6.86 0.33 -1.73
CA ARG A 68 6.12 0.62 -0.51
C ARG A 68 4.67 0.86 -0.88
N ILE A 69 3.77 0.10 -0.28
CA ILE A 69 2.33 0.24 -0.49
C ILE A 69 1.72 0.67 0.84
N PHE A 70 1.05 1.83 0.83
CA PHE A 70 0.38 2.37 2.00
C PHE A 70 -1.06 1.89 2.01
N PHE A 71 -1.49 1.36 3.15
CA PHE A 71 -2.82 0.78 3.27
C PHE A 71 -3.38 1.04 4.67
N PHE A 72 -4.69 0.83 4.82
CA PHE A 72 -5.32 0.81 6.14
C PHE A 72 -6.34 -0.31 6.19
N ALA A 73 -6.63 -0.77 7.41
CA ALA A 73 -7.66 -1.77 7.63
C ALA A 73 -9.00 -1.06 7.81
N HIS A 74 -9.98 -1.40 6.95
CA HIS A 74 -11.33 -0.85 7.02
C HIS A 74 -12.29 -1.97 7.37
N THR A 75 -13.07 -1.79 8.40
CA THR A 75 -14.08 -2.73 8.91
C THR A 75 -13.73 -4.21 8.71
N GLY A 76 -13.32 -4.86 9.79
CA GLY A 76 -12.97 -6.26 9.76
C GLY A 76 -11.66 -6.54 9.06
N ARG A 77 -11.69 -7.39 8.03
CA ARG A 77 -10.48 -7.86 7.35
C ARG A 77 -10.21 -7.19 6.00
N LYS A 78 -10.90 -6.09 5.72
CA LYS A 78 -10.72 -5.42 4.44
C LYS A 78 -9.53 -4.47 4.51
N PHE A 79 -8.53 -4.72 3.67
CA PHE A 79 -7.39 -3.82 3.51
C PHE A 79 -7.59 -2.97 2.27
N VAL A 80 -7.47 -1.66 2.43
CA VAL A 80 -7.62 -0.70 1.33
C VAL A 80 -6.24 -0.17 0.98
N LEU A 81 -5.80 -0.41 -0.25
CA LEU A 81 -4.49 0.01 -0.74
C LEU A 81 -4.61 1.43 -1.29
N LEU A 82 -3.87 2.36 -0.69
CA LEU A 82 -4.07 3.79 -0.89
C LEU A 82 -3.06 4.44 -1.83
N HIS A 83 -1.79 4.07 -1.70
CA HIS A 83 -0.71 4.73 -2.41
C HIS A 83 0.47 3.77 -2.53
N ALA A 84 1.22 3.87 -3.62
CA ALA A 84 2.38 3.02 -3.83
C ALA A 84 3.53 3.84 -4.39
N ILE A 85 4.73 3.58 -3.90
CA ILE A 85 5.95 4.24 -4.36
C ILE A 85 7.08 3.24 -4.49
N LYS A 86 8.09 3.61 -5.27
CA LYS A 86 9.31 2.83 -5.45
C LYS A 86 10.47 3.72 -5.02
N LYS A 87 11.12 3.37 -3.91
CA LYS A 87 12.26 4.13 -3.38
C LYS A 87 13.33 3.19 -2.86
N LYS A 88 14.57 3.56 -3.13
CA LYS A 88 15.74 2.81 -2.65
C LYS A 88 16.07 3.12 -1.19
N ARG A 89 15.63 4.26 -0.68
CA ARG A 89 15.91 4.71 0.69
C ARG A 89 14.69 4.57 1.57
N SER A 90 14.92 4.40 2.86
CA SER A 90 13.87 4.12 3.83
C SER A 90 13.00 5.32 4.21
N LYS A 91 13.41 6.55 3.87
CA LYS A 91 12.67 7.74 4.28
C LYS A 91 11.48 8.01 3.38
N ILE A 92 10.29 8.07 3.99
CA ILE A 92 9.04 8.38 3.30
C ILE A 92 8.80 9.88 3.38
N SER A 93 8.41 10.51 2.27
CA SER A 93 8.13 11.94 2.26
C SER A 93 6.80 12.26 2.95
N GLN A 94 6.71 13.47 3.52
CA GLN A 94 5.45 13.93 4.12
C GLN A 94 4.34 14.04 3.08
N ASN A 95 4.68 14.33 1.83
CA ASN A 95 3.69 14.39 0.75
C ASN A 95 3.07 13.02 0.47
N ASP A 96 3.87 11.96 0.51
CA ASP A 96 3.35 10.60 0.31
C ASP A 96 2.40 10.21 1.45
N ILE A 97 2.76 10.54 2.68
CA ILE A 97 1.92 10.25 3.85
C ILE A 97 0.61 11.03 3.75
N ARG A 98 0.67 12.32 3.40
CA ARG A 98 -0.50 13.17 3.27
C ARG A 98 -1.44 12.66 2.19
N LEU A 99 -0.89 12.24 1.05
CA LEU A 99 -1.69 11.70 -0.04
C LEU A 99 -2.43 10.43 0.41
N ALA A 100 -1.74 9.55 1.14
CA ALA A 100 -2.36 8.35 1.66
C ALA A 100 -3.48 8.67 2.65
N ILE A 101 -3.27 9.66 3.53
CA ILE A 101 -4.29 10.10 4.49
C ILE A 101 -5.50 10.67 3.76
N ASP A 102 -5.27 11.52 2.76
CA ASP A 102 -6.35 12.13 1.99
C ASP A 102 -7.20 11.06 1.29
N ARG A 103 -6.55 10.07 0.71
CA ARG A 103 -7.25 8.97 0.05
C ARG A 103 -8.01 8.10 1.06
N MET A 104 -7.44 7.85 2.22
CA MET A 104 -8.13 7.12 3.29
C MET A 104 -9.40 7.86 3.71
N ASN A 105 -9.32 9.17 3.92
CA ASN A 105 -10.47 9.96 4.32
C ASN A 105 -11.52 10.00 3.22
N ASP A 106 -11.11 10.10 1.96
CA ASP A 106 -12.02 10.06 0.82
C ASP A 106 -12.74 8.72 0.75
N TYR A 107 -12.01 7.61 0.93
CA TYR A 107 -12.60 6.28 0.93
C TYR A 107 -13.65 6.15 2.03
N LYS A 108 -13.32 6.58 3.25
CA LYS A 108 -14.24 6.52 4.38
C LYS A 108 -15.48 7.36 4.16
N ALA A 109 -15.33 8.52 3.52
CA ALA A 109 -16.45 9.42 3.26
C ALA A 109 -17.44 8.86 2.24
N ARG A 110 -16.97 7.99 1.33
CA ARG A 110 -17.81 7.39 0.28
C ARG A 110 -18.43 6.06 0.68
N CYS A 111 -17.99 5.48 1.77
CA CYS A 111 -18.49 4.17 2.22
C CYS A 111 -19.52 4.26 3.35
#